data_e9a3ea95d057808bb1de6f94bbc5d34a
#
_entry.id   e9a3ea95d057808bb1de6f94bbc5d34a
#
_cell.length_a   1.000
_cell.length_b   1.000
_cell.length_c   1.000
_cell.angle_alpha   90.00
_cell.angle_beta   90.00
_cell.angle_gamma   90.00
#
_symmetry.space_group_name_H-M   'P 1'
#
loop_
_entity.id
_entity.type
_entity.pdbx_description
1 polymer ?
#
loop_
_entity_poly.entity_id
_entity_poly.type
_entity_poly.pdbx_seq_one_letter_code
_entity_poly.pdbx_strand_id
1 'polypeptide(L)'
;MFDAANYPDLLVGLGSPDDAAVWRISDDRALVVTTDFFTPVVDDAYTYGAIAAANALSDLYAMGAQPFMALNVAAMPPQLPAELIGEILRGGAEKVREAGAVLAGGHTIQDKEPKYGLVAMGMVAIDQIMTKGSARPGDVLYLTKPLGFGVTTTAIKGQQAEAKDIVDVVDWMLRLNVQASRLAIEHGVRAATDVTGFSLLGHGVEMAEASGVALSISLPAVPFLVGASRYAERWLFPGGTADNRLFFGDRVRFDGGINEDYQMLLFDAQTSGGLLLSVPRQAAGSFQERAGDTGLAVWAIGEVLEGQGIEVLSGPLACDLPQPIDVGARVAYWSGAG
;
A
#
# COMPACT_ATOMS: atom_id res chain seq x y z
N MET A 1 -8.19 -8.41 -27.13
CA MET A 1 -8.20 -8.56 -25.65
C MET A 1 -8.15 -10.06 -25.38
N PHE A 2 -7.32 -10.52 -24.43
CA PHE A 2 -7.25 -11.94 -24.09
C PHE A 2 -8.56 -12.35 -23.39
N ASP A 3 -9.13 -13.47 -23.81
CA ASP A 3 -10.27 -14.06 -23.11
C ASP A 3 -9.72 -15.00 -22.03
N ALA A 4 -9.97 -14.66 -20.75
CA ALA A 4 -9.49 -15.43 -19.60
C ALA A 4 -9.92 -16.90 -19.65
N ALA A 5 -11.07 -17.21 -20.26
CA ALA A 5 -11.56 -18.58 -20.43
C ALA A 5 -10.59 -19.48 -21.23
N ASN A 6 -9.73 -18.89 -22.06
CA ASN A 6 -8.72 -19.63 -22.82
C ASN A 6 -7.45 -19.94 -22.02
N TYR A 7 -7.33 -19.42 -20.80
CA TYR A 7 -6.14 -19.54 -19.95
C TYR A 7 -6.52 -19.97 -18.53
N PRO A 8 -6.92 -21.24 -18.32
CA PRO A 8 -7.45 -21.71 -17.03
C PRO A 8 -6.42 -21.64 -15.88
N ASP A 9 -5.13 -21.55 -16.20
CA ASP A 9 -4.06 -21.37 -15.21
C ASP A 9 -3.80 -19.91 -14.84
N LEU A 10 -4.39 -18.94 -15.55
CA LEU A 10 -4.37 -17.53 -15.15
C LEU A 10 -5.48 -17.31 -14.11
N LEU A 11 -5.10 -17.34 -12.83
CA LEU A 11 -6.05 -17.21 -11.71
C LEU A 11 -6.46 -15.76 -11.47
N VAL A 12 -5.51 -14.81 -11.63
CA VAL A 12 -5.73 -13.37 -11.52
C VAL A 12 -5.01 -12.68 -12.67
N GLY A 13 -5.70 -11.76 -13.36
CA GLY A 13 -5.17 -11.02 -14.51
C GLY A 13 -6.11 -9.88 -14.91
N LEU A 14 -5.95 -9.36 -16.13
CA LEU A 14 -6.67 -8.16 -16.60
C LEU A 14 -8.21 -8.25 -16.59
N GLY A 15 -8.78 -9.46 -16.55
CA GLY A 15 -10.24 -9.65 -16.46
C GLY A 15 -10.83 -9.35 -15.08
N SER A 16 -10.01 -9.43 -14.04
CA SER A 16 -10.30 -9.02 -12.66
C SER A 16 -9.03 -8.37 -12.13
N PRO A 17 -8.84 -7.06 -12.35
CA PRO A 17 -7.63 -6.37 -11.94
C PRO A 17 -7.38 -6.47 -10.44
N ASP A 18 -6.13 -6.81 -10.07
CA ASP A 18 -5.66 -6.94 -8.72
C ASP A 18 -4.22 -6.41 -8.63
N ASP A 19 -3.55 -6.54 -7.48
CA ASP A 19 -2.22 -5.98 -7.27
C ASP A 19 -1.15 -6.68 -8.14
N ALA A 20 -1.31 -7.98 -8.43
CA ALA A 20 -0.40 -8.73 -9.29
C ALA A 20 -1.11 -9.78 -10.13
N ALA A 21 -0.44 -10.25 -11.18
CA ALA A 21 -0.88 -11.41 -11.97
C ALA A 21 -0.56 -12.71 -11.22
N VAL A 22 -1.50 -13.68 -11.25
CA VAL A 22 -1.35 -14.98 -10.59
C VAL A 22 -1.53 -16.10 -11.60
N TRP A 23 -0.47 -16.92 -11.76
CA TRP A 23 -0.44 -18.06 -12.65
C TRP A 23 -0.27 -19.37 -11.87
N ARG A 24 -1.17 -20.32 -12.07
CA ARG A 24 -1.09 -21.68 -11.49
C ARG A 24 0.13 -22.41 -12.03
N ILE A 25 0.93 -23.00 -11.14
CA ILE A 25 2.08 -23.84 -11.51
C ILE A 25 1.79 -25.32 -11.23
N SER A 26 1.06 -25.60 -10.14
CA SER A 26 0.63 -26.95 -9.75
C SER A 26 -0.75 -26.89 -9.12
N ASP A 27 -1.26 -28.02 -8.66
CA ASP A 27 -2.58 -28.11 -8.01
C ASP A 27 -2.64 -27.28 -6.70
N ASP A 28 -1.50 -27.06 -6.04
CA ASP A 28 -1.41 -26.40 -4.75
C ASP A 28 -0.63 -25.06 -4.76
N ARG A 29 0.05 -24.72 -5.87
CA ARG A 29 0.95 -23.56 -5.94
C ARG A 29 0.69 -22.66 -7.14
N ALA A 30 0.85 -21.37 -6.94
CA ALA A 30 0.80 -20.36 -7.98
C ALA A 30 2.02 -19.43 -7.93
N LEU A 31 2.42 -18.96 -9.10
CA LEU A 31 3.38 -17.88 -9.31
C LEU A 31 2.63 -16.54 -9.28
N VAL A 32 3.13 -15.61 -8.51
CA VAL A 32 2.66 -14.21 -8.49
C VAL A 32 3.74 -13.34 -9.12
N VAL A 33 3.36 -12.49 -10.07
CA VAL A 33 4.28 -11.64 -10.83
C VAL A 33 3.73 -10.23 -10.91
N THR A 34 4.55 -9.26 -10.55
CA THR A 34 4.25 -7.84 -10.71
C THR A 34 5.40 -7.08 -11.32
N THR A 35 5.14 -5.87 -11.79
CA THR A 35 6.15 -4.90 -12.19
C THR A 35 5.74 -3.51 -11.72
N ASP A 36 6.63 -2.87 -10.96
CA ASP A 36 6.41 -1.52 -10.49
C ASP A 36 7.72 -0.71 -10.51
N PHE A 37 7.65 0.53 -10.99
CA PHE A 37 8.79 1.45 -11.07
C PHE A 37 8.30 2.90 -11.12
N PHE A 38 9.05 3.82 -10.53
CA PHE A 38 8.68 5.23 -10.46
C PHE A 38 9.91 6.15 -10.43
N THR A 39 9.67 7.46 -10.48
CA THR A 39 10.69 8.51 -10.39
C THR A 39 11.07 8.76 -8.92
N PRO A 40 12.25 9.35 -8.60
CA PRO A 40 12.66 9.61 -7.22
C PRO A 40 11.63 10.40 -6.42
N VAL A 41 11.37 9.91 -5.21
CA VAL A 41 10.53 10.55 -4.19
C VAL A 41 11.34 11.10 -3.01
N VAL A 42 12.64 10.78 -2.97
CA VAL A 42 13.64 11.26 -2.00
C VAL A 42 14.94 11.59 -2.72
N ASP A 43 15.79 12.40 -2.10
CA ASP A 43 17.04 12.88 -2.74
C ASP A 43 18.20 11.87 -2.66
N ASP A 44 18.24 11.02 -1.62
CA ASP A 44 19.28 10.02 -1.44
C ASP A 44 19.09 8.84 -2.40
N ALA A 45 20.11 8.59 -3.22
CA ALA A 45 20.05 7.60 -4.30
C ALA A 45 19.87 6.17 -3.78
N TYR A 46 20.58 5.79 -2.71
CA TYR A 46 20.44 4.48 -2.08
C TYR A 46 19.04 4.28 -1.50
N THR A 47 18.56 5.27 -0.76
CA THR A 47 17.23 5.24 -0.14
C THR A 47 16.12 5.15 -1.20
N TYR A 48 16.24 5.91 -2.29
CA TYR A 48 15.30 5.83 -3.41
C TYR A 48 15.25 4.40 -3.99
N GLY A 49 16.41 3.80 -4.25
CA GLY A 49 16.48 2.41 -4.75
C GLY A 49 15.85 1.40 -3.80
N ALA A 50 16.08 1.55 -2.50
CA ALA A 50 15.50 0.67 -1.48
C ALA A 50 13.98 0.84 -1.36
N ILE A 51 13.46 2.08 -1.41
CA ILE A 51 12.01 2.36 -1.40
C ILE A 51 11.34 1.79 -2.66
N ALA A 52 11.95 1.96 -3.83
CA ALA A 52 11.41 1.44 -5.08
C ALA A 52 11.30 -0.10 -5.07
N ALA A 53 12.29 -0.77 -4.48
CA ALA A 53 12.23 -2.22 -4.31
C ALA A 53 11.19 -2.64 -3.25
N ALA A 54 11.08 -1.92 -2.13
CA ALA A 54 10.06 -2.19 -1.12
C ALA A 54 8.64 -2.05 -1.68
N ASN A 55 8.41 -1.02 -2.50
CA ASN A 55 7.15 -0.77 -3.19
C ASN A 55 6.82 -1.90 -4.17
N ALA A 56 7.74 -2.26 -5.08
CA ALA A 56 7.48 -3.34 -6.04
C ALA A 56 7.28 -4.73 -5.41
N LEU A 57 7.85 -4.98 -4.24
CA LEU A 57 7.64 -6.22 -3.48
C LEU A 57 6.29 -6.23 -2.74
N SER A 58 5.67 -5.06 -2.56
CA SER A 58 4.44 -4.90 -1.77
C SER A 58 3.25 -5.62 -2.39
N ASP A 59 3.10 -5.58 -3.71
CA ASP A 59 2.07 -6.31 -4.46
C ASP A 59 2.10 -7.81 -4.16
N LEU A 60 3.32 -8.40 -4.07
CA LEU A 60 3.47 -9.82 -3.73
C LEU A 60 2.93 -10.11 -2.33
N TYR A 61 3.22 -9.22 -1.37
CA TYR A 61 2.72 -9.36 0.00
C TYR A 61 1.21 -9.14 0.09
N ALA A 62 0.65 -8.21 -0.68
CA ALA A 62 -0.80 -8.00 -0.76
C ALA A 62 -1.52 -9.25 -1.29
N MET A 63 -0.90 -9.98 -2.22
CA MET A 63 -1.41 -11.24 -2.77
C MET A 63 -1.09 -12.48 -1.91
N GLY A 64 -0.43 -12.32 -0.74
CA GLY A 64 -0.04 -13.43 0.14
C GLY A 64 1.18 -14.20 -0.33
N ALA A 65 1.90 -13.71 -1.33
CA ALA A 65 3.03 -14.40 -1.92
C ALA A 65 4.35 -14.11 -1.18
N GLN A 66 5.22 -15.12 -1.15
CA GLN A 66 6.58 -14.99 -0.67
C GLN A 66 7.51 -14.69 -1.85
N PRO A 67 8.19 -13.54 -1.88
CA PRO A 67 9.18 -13.22 -2.90
C PRO A 67 10.30 -14.25 -2.95
N PHE A 68 10.77 -14.60 -4.15
CA PHE A 68 11.95 -15.45 -4.32
C PHE A 68 12.95 -14.90 -5.35
N MET A 69 12.50 -14.09 -6.31
CA MET A 69 13.35 -13.53 -7.36
C MET A 69 12.83 -12.16 -7.80
N ALA A 70 13.77 -11.30 -8.23
CA ALA A 70 13.44 -10.02 -8.86
C ALA A 70 14.41 -9.70 -9.99
N LEU A 71 13.95 -8.85 -10.93
CA LEU A 71 14.73 -8.27 -12.01
C LEU A 71 14.65 -6.74 -11.94
N ASN A 72 15.76 -6.03 -12.09
CA ASN A 72 15.79 -4.58 -12.17
C ASN A 72 15.09 -4.07 -13.44
N VAL A 73 14.28 -3.04 -13.30
CA VAL A 73 13.79 -2.19 -14.38
C VAL A 73 14.33 -0.78 -14.13
N ALA A 74 15.21 -0.30 -15.00
CA ALA A 74 15.89 0.96 -14.80
C ALA A 74 15.89 1.82 -16.08
N ALA A 75 15.55 3.09 -15.95
CA ALA A 75 15.69 4.11 -16.97
C ALA A 75 16.49 5.27 -16.36
N MET A 76 17.66 5.58 -16.93
CA MET A 76 18.60 6.52 -16.31
C MET A 76 19.03 7.61 -17.29
N PRO A 77 19.11 8.89 -16.84
CA PRO A 77 19.67 9.95 -17.64
C PRO A 77 21.15 9.67 -17.99
N PRO A 78 21.58 9.89 -19.25
CA PRO A 78 22.97 9.62 -19.66
C PRO A 78 24.00 10.44 -18.88
N GLN A 79 23.60 11.59 -18.35
CA GLN A 79 24.46 12.50 -17.57
C GLN A 79 24.49 12.17 -16.07
N LEU A 80 23.66 11.22 -15.59
CA LEU A 80 23.66 10.85 -14.17
C LEU A 80 24.99 10.13 -13.85
N PRO A 81 25.72 10.56 -12.79
CA PRO A 81 26.96 9.89 -12.39
C PRO A 81 26.77 8.39 -12.14
N ALA A 82 27.74 7.59 -12.61
CA ALA A 82 27.68 6.13 -12.46
C ALA A 82 27.61 5.67 -11.00
N GLU A 83 28.21 6.46 -10.10
CA GLU A 83 28.19 6.23 -8.66
C GLU A 83 26.76 6.34 -8.10
N LEU A 84 25.96 7.32 -8.53
CA LEU A 84 24.56 7.46 -8.11
C LEU A 84 23.70 6.32 -8.67
N ILE A 85 23.92 5.91 -9.93
CA ILE A 85 23.26 4.73 -10.51
C ILE A 85 23.60 3.49 -9.68
N GLY A 86 24.89 3.33 -9.32
CA GLY A 86 25.36 2.24 -8.46
C GLY A 86 24.66 2.22 -7.09
N GLU A 87 24.47 3.38 -6.46
CA GLU A 87 23.76 3.48 -5.17
C GLU A 87 22.27 3.12 -5.29
N ILE A 88 21.58 3.57 -6.35
CA ILE A 88 20.18 3.19 -6.60
C ILE A 88 20.06 1.66 -6.71
N LEU A 89 20.89 1.05 -7.54
CA LEU A 89 20.88 -0.41 -7.74
C LEU A 89 21.26 -1.17 -6.48
N ARG A 90 22.20 -0.65 -5.69
CA ARG A 90 22.62 -1.23 -4.40
C ARG A 90 21.48 -1.20 -3.39
N GLY A 91 20.78 -0.07 -3.24
CA GLY A 91 19.62 0.07 -2.35
C GLY A 91 18.53 -0.94 -2.69
N GLY A 92 18.19 -1.07 -3.98
CA GLY A 92 17.23 -2.06 -4.45
C GLY A 92 17.67 -3.51 -4.18
N ALA A 93 18.92 -3.85 -4.48
CA ALA A 93 19.47 -5.19 -4.28
C ALA A 93 19.49 -5.60 -2.79
N GLU A 94 19.85 -4.68 -1.89
CA GLU A 94 19.85 -4.94 -0.46
C GLU A 94 18.43 -5.14 0.09
N LYS A 95 17.44 -4.39 -0.42
CA LYS A 95 16.03 -4.56 -0.04
C LYS A 95 15.45 -5.89 -0.55
N VAL A 96 15.78 -6.30 -1.78
CA VAL A 96 15.42 -7.63 -2.32
C VAL A 96 16.02 -8.75 -1.44
N ARG A 97 17.28 -8.60 -1.01
CA ARG A 97 17.91 -9.56 -0.10
C ARG A 97 17.24 -9.59 1.27
N GLU A 98 16.84 -8.43 1.82
CA GLU A 98 16.07 -8.34 3.08
C GLU A 98 14.74 -9.09 2.99
N ALA A 99 14.08 -9.05 1.81
CA ALA A 99 12.86 -9.81 1.53
C ALA A 99 13.09 -11.34 1.42
N GLY A 100 14.35 -11.80 1.46
CA GLY A 100 14.70 -13.20 1.28
C GLY A 100 14.72 -13.65 -0.18
N ALA A 101 14.72 -12.72 -1.12
CA ALA A 101 14.73 -12.98 -2.57
C ALA A 101 16.11 -12.71 -3.18
N VAL A 102 16.30 -13.17 -4.43
CA VAL A 102 17.51 -12.94 -5.20
C VAL A 102 17.24 -11.95 -6.34
N LEU A 103 18.15 -10.97 -6.50
CA LEU A 103 18.17 -10.12 -7.68
C LEU A 103 18.95 -10.85 -8.79
N ALA A 104 18.25 -11.30 -9.85
CA ALA A 104 18.80 -12.20 -10.85
C ALA A 104 19.25 -11.50 -12.16
N GLY A 105 19.11 -10.17 -12.24
CA GLY A 105 19.46 -9.40 -13.42
C GLY A 105 18.52 -8.22 -13.64
N GLY A 106 18.27 -7.87 -14.90
CA GLY A 106 17.36 -6.79 -15.26
C GLY A 106 17.72 -6.11 -16.57
N HIS A 107 17.11 -4.96 -16.83
CA HIS A 107 17.34 -4.16 -18.02
C HIS A 107 17.46 -2.68 -17.67
N THR A 108 18.37 -1.97 -18.36
CA THR A 108 18.57 -0.54 -18.22
C THR A 108 18.47 0.15 -19.58
N ILE A 109 17.70 1.23 -19.64
CA ILE A 109 17.58 2.10 -20.81
C ILE A 109 17.98 3.54 -20.46
N GLN A 110 18.16 4.39 -21.46
CA GLN A 110 18.32 5.83 -21.28
C GLN A 110 16.95 6.53 -21.28
N ASP A 111 16.76 7.48 -20.36
CA ASP A 111 15.58 8.35 -20.31
C ASP A 111 16.01 9.74 -19.80
N LYS A 112 15.13 10.71 -19.90
CA LYS A 112 15.36 12.09 -19.39
C LYS A 112 15.32 12.18 -17.87
N GLU A 113 14.51 11.32 -17.23
CA GLU A 113 14.33 11.25 -15.77
C GLU A 113 14.70 9.86 -15.28
N PRO A 114 15.36 9.75 -14.12
CA PRO A 114 15.63 8.44 -13.54
C PRO A 114 14.31 7.77 -13.14
N LYS A 115 14.18 6.51 -13.51
CA LYS A 115 13.10 5.61 -13.07
C LYS A 115 13.72 4.30 -12.66
N TYR A 116 13.29 3.78 -11.53
CA TYR A 116 13.78 2.51 -11.03
C TYR A 116 12.67 1.74 -10.32
N GLY A 117 12.73 0.44 -10.44
CA GLY A 117 11.88 -0.53 -9.78
C GLY A 117 12.22 -1.94 -10.20
N LEU A 118 11.27 -2.85 -10.04
CA LEU A 118 11.48 -4.27 -10.24
C LEU A 118 10.37 -4.90 -11.07
N VAL A 119 10.71 -5.97 -11.78
CA VAL A 119 9.79 -7.10 -11.94
C VAL A 119 10.03 -8.00 -10.74
N ALA A 120 9.00 -8.26 -9.93
CA ALA A 120 9.10 -9.09 -8.74
C ALA A 120 8.26 -10.36 -8.89
N MET A 121 8.81 -11.48 -8.42
CA MET A 121 8.19 -12.81 -8.51
C MET A 121 8.13 -13.46 -7.15
N GLY A 122 6.96 -14.00 -6.82
CA GLY A 122 6.68 -14.69 -5.56
C GLY A 122 5.92 -15.99 -5.78
N MET A 123 5.92 -16.82 -4.76
CA MET A 123 5.13 -18.07 -4.73
C MET A 123 4.11 -18.00 -3.61
N VAL A 124 2.90 -18.53 -3.89
CA VAL A 124 1.81 -18.61 -2.92
C VAL A 124 1.13 -19.98 -2.99
N ALA A 125 0.65 -20.49 -1.87
CA ALA A 125 -0.27 -21.62 -1.87
C ALA A 125 -1.65 -21.14 -2.38
N ILE A 126 -2.30 -21.91 -3.25
CA ILE A 126 -3.56 -21.48 -3.91
C ILE A 126 -4.64 -21.14 -2.88
N ASP A 127 -4.69 -21.90 -1.79
CA ASP A 127 -5.62 -21.66 -0.69
C ASP A 127 -5.24 -20.48 0.22
N GLN A 128 -4.10 -19.82 0.00
CA GLN A 128 -3.62 -18.64 0.73
C GLN A 128 -3.59 -17.37 -0.13
N ILE A 129 -4.02 -17.44 -1.39
CA ILE A 129 -4.09 -16.24 -2.24
C ILE A 129 -5.06 -15.24 -1.59
N MET A 130 -4.59 -14.02 -1.42
CA MET A 130 -5.40 -12.85 -1.07
C MET A 130 -5.68 -12.05 -2.33
N THR A 131 -6.89 -11.49 -2.45
CA THR A 131 -7.32 -10.67 -3.59
C THR A 131 -8.18 -9.51 -3.13
N LYS A 132 -8.32 -8.47 -3.91
CA LYS A 132 -9.26 -7.38 -3.63
C LYS A 132 -10.71 -7.86 -3.53
N GLY A 133 -11.08 -8.87 -4.29
CA GLY A 133 -12.46 -9.35 -4.44
C GLY A 133 -12.98 -10.34 -3.40
N SER A 134 -12.36 -10.41 -2.22
CA SER A 134 -12.71 -11.43 -1.22
C SER A 134 -13.21 -10.88 0.13
N ALA A 135 -13.42 -9.56 0.26
CA ALA A 135 -13.94 -8.95 1.47
C ALA A 135 -15.42 -9.33 1.72
N ARG A 136 -15.78 -9.49 2.98
CA ARG A 136 -17.12 -9.95 3.38
C ARG A 136 -17.75 -8.98 4.39
N PRO A 137 -19.07 -8.74 4.31
CA PRO A 137 -19.77 -7.97 5.33
C PRO A 137 -19.49 -8.53 6.74
N GLY A 138 -19.17 -7.63 7.66
CA GLY A 138 -18.79 -7.93 9.03
C GLY A 138 -17.29 -8.04 9.27
N ASP A 139 -16.44 -8.09 8.26
CA ASP A 139 -14.99 -8.03 8.42
C ASP A 139 -14.55 -6.67 8.98
N VAL A 140 -13.43 -6.65 9.70
CA VAL A 140 -12.79 -5.44 10.21
C VAL A 140 -11.69 -5.00 9.24
N LEU A 141 -11.68 -3.72 8.87
CA LEU A 141 -10.65 -3.14 8.02
C LEU A 141 -9.45 -2.69 8.85
N TYR A 142 -8.28 -3.21 8.51
CA TYR A 142 -7.01 -2.83 9.13
C TYR A 142 -6.07 -2.16 8.15
N LEU A 143 -5.39 -1.12 8.62
CA LEU A 143 -4.28 -0.48 7.92
C LEU A 143 -2.97 -0.81 8.65
N THR A 144 -1.87 -1.03 7.92
CA THR A 144 -0.59 -1.49 8.51
C THR A 144 0.56 -0.49 8.41
N LYS A 145 0.34 0.67 7.77
CA LYS A 145 1.21 1.85 7.81
C LYS A 145 0.34 3.11 7.85
N PRO A 146 0.84 4.24 8.40
CA PRO A 146 0.10 5.50 8.37
C PRO A 146 0.00 6.07 6.95
N LEU A 147 -0.89 7.05 6.77
CA LEU A 147 -1.04 7.82 5.54
C LEU A 147 -0.27 9.14 5.58
N GLY A 148 -0.22 9.85 4.44
CA GLY A 148 0.41 11.16 4.30
C GLY A 148 1.80 11.11 3.69
N PHE A 149 2.15 10.02 2.99
CA PHE A 149 3.45 9.89 2.32
C PHE A 149 3.54 10.82 1.12
N GLY A 150 2.46 10.97 0.34
CA GLY A 150 2.43 11.83 -0.83
C GLY A 150 2.62 13.31 -0.52
N VAL A 151 1.86 13.84 0.45
CA VAL A 151 2.03 15.24 0.89
C VAL A 151 3.42 15.50 1.47
N THR A 152 3.99 14.52 2.20
CA THR A 152 5.33 14.65 2.80
C THR A 152 6.43 14.59 1.74
N THR A 153 6.36 13.66 0.78
CA THR A 153 7.33 13.57 -0.33
C THR A 153 7.23 14.77 -1.26
N THR A 154 6.03 15.32 -1.47
CA THR A 154 5.84 16.58 -2.20
C THR A 154 6.48 17.76 -1.45
N ALA A 155 6.34 17.81 -0.14
CA ALA A 155 7.03 18.81 0.68
C ALA A 155 8.56 18.66 0.63
N ILE A 156 9.10 17.41 0.58
CA ILE A 156 10.55 17.15 0.37
C ILE A 156 10.97 17.72 -0.98
N LYS A 157 10.30 17.37 -2.06
CA LYS A 157 10.60 17.84 -3.42
C LYS A 157 10.54 19.36 -3.52
N GLY A 158 9.63 20.01 -2.79
CA GLY A 158 9.49 21.46 -2.69
C GLY A 158 10.47 22.12 -1.67
N GLN A 159 11.37 21.38 -1.04
CA GLN A 159 12.28 21.86 0.02
C GLN A 159 11.54 22.54 1.19
N GLN A 160 10.37 22.02 1.54
CA GLN A 160 9.48 22.56 2.56
C GLN A 160 9.24 21.58 3.73
N ALA A 161 9.81 20.39 3.66
CA ALA A 161 9.68 19.37 4.68
C ALA A 161 10.60 19.62 5.87
N GLU A 162 10.13 19.35 7.09
CA GLU A 162 10.96 19.35 8.27
C GLU A 162 11.83 18.09 8.32
N ALA A 163 13.08 18.19 8.80
CA ALA A 163 14.01 17.07 8.82
C ALA A 163 13.47 15.83 9.56
N LYS A 164 12.71 16.02 10.64
CA LYS A 164 12.09 14.91 11.38
C LYS A 164 11.03 14.17 10.55
N ASP A 165 10.25 14.90 9.72
CA ASP A 165 9.19 14.32 8.90
C ASP A 165 9.78 13.56 7.70
N ILE A 166 10.96 14.02 7.19
CA ILE A 166 11.73 13.28 6.19
C ILE A 166 12.17 11.92 6.76
N VAL A 167 12.71 11.91 7.96
CA VAL A 167 13.13 10.66 8.63
C VAL A 167 11.96 9.73 8.84
N ASP A 168 10.84 10.25 9.35
CA ASP A 168 9.65 9.44 9.64
C ASP A 168 9.05 8.80 8.36
N VAL A 169 8.87 9.57 7.28
CA VAL A 169 8.29 9.04 6.03
C VAL A 169 9.23 8.04 5.36
N VAL A 170 10.54 8.31 5.35
CA VAL A 170 11.54 7.39 4.78
C VAL A 170 11.56 6.07 5.54
N ASP A 171 11.54 6.11 6.88
CA ASP A 171 11.51 4.89 7.71
C ASP A 171 10.29 4.03 7.38
N TRP A 172 9.10 4.63 7.24
CA TRP A 172 7.89 3.91 6.86
C TRP A 172 7.93 3.36 5.43
N MET A 173 8.41 4.13 4.45
CA MET A 173 8.51 3.67 3.06
C MET A 173 9.50 2.51 2.89
N LEU A 174 10.56 2.46 3.70
CA LEU A 174 11.57 1.40 3.69
C LEU A 174 11.07 0.07 4.28
N ARG A 175 10.00 0.06 5.09
CA ARG A 175 9.48 -1.15 5.73
C ARG A 175 8.79 -2.05 4.72
N LEU A 176 9.20 -3.33 4.69
CA LEU A 176 8.51 -4.36 3.91
C LEU A 176 7.18 -4.74 4.57
N ASN A 177 6.16 -5.03 3.76
CA ASN A 177 4.85 -5.51 4.23
C ASN A 177 4.83 -7.00 4.58
N VAL A 178 5.98 -7.66 4.67
CA VAL A 178 6.12 -9.11 4.89
C VAL A 178 5.48 -9.60 6.20
N GLN A 179 5.64 -8.84 7.31
CA GLN A 179 5.06 -9.23 8.59
C GLN A 179 3.54 -9.13 8.57
N ALA A 180 3.01 -8.05 7.98
CA ALA A 180 1.57 -7.85 7.83
C ALA A 180 0.93 -8.95 6.97
N SER A 181 1.56 -9.29 5.84
CA SER A 181 1.10 -10.37 4.95
C SER A 181 1.07 -11.73 5.65
N ARG A 182 2.15 -12.10 6.36
CA ARG A 182 2.21 -13.37 7.12
C ARG A 182 1.13 -13.44 8.18
N LEU A 183 0.98 -12.37 8.96
CA LEU A 183 -0.05 -12.28 9.99
C LEU A 183 -1.46 -12.40 9.40
N ALA A 184 -1.70 -11.76 8.25
CA ALA A 184 -2.97 -11.85 7.54
C ALA A 184 -3.30 -13.30 7.12
N ILE A 185 -2.32 -14.00 6.55
CA ILE A 185 -2.47 -15.42 6.15
C ILE A 185 -2.75 -16.30 7.37
N GLU A 186 -2.00 -16.14 8.47
CA GLU A 186 -2.17 -16.89 9.72
C GLU A 186 -3.58 -16.76 10.31
N HIS A 187 -4.24 -15.62 10.07
CA HIS A 187 -5.60 -15.33 10.58
C HIS A 187 -6.71 -15.50 9.52
N GLY A 188 -6.40 -16.14 8.40
CA GLY A 188 -7.39 -16.49 7.39
C GLY A 188 -7.91 -15.31 6.57
N VAL A 189 -7.17 -14.21 6.50
CA VAL A 189 -7.49 -13.08 5.62
C VAL A 189 -7.46 -13.55 4.17
N ARG A 190 -8.46 -13.12 3.40
CA ARG A 190 -8.60 -13.42 1.98
C ARG A 190 -8.69 -12.17 1.11
N ALA A 191 -9.03 -11.05 1.70
CA ALA A 191 -9.09 -9.77 1.02
C ALA A 191 -8.03 -8.82 1.55
N ALA A 192 -7.16 -8.41 0.64
CA ALA A 192 -6.07 -7.47 0.89
C ALA A 192 -5.75 -6.68 -0.37
N THR A 193 -5.18 -5.50 -0.20
CA THR A 193 -4.47 -4.72 -1.21
C THR A 193 -3.43 -3.88 -0.51
N ASP A 194 -2.38 -3.47 -1.21
CA ASP A 194 -1.52 -2.43 -0.67
C ASP A 194 -2.07 -1.02 -0.99
N VAL A 195 -1.70 -0.06 -0.17
CA VAL A 195 -2.17 1.33 -0.31
C VAL A 195 -1.06 2.15 -0.94
N THR A 196 -1.14 2.32 -2.25
CA THR A 196 -0.11 2.99 -3.06
C THR A 196 -0.68 4.17 -3.85
N GLY A 197 -0.41 4.26 -5.14
CA GLY A 197 -0.70 5.41 -5.99
C GLY A 197 -2.17 5.84 -6.04
N PHE A 198 -3.10 4.91 -5.92
CA PHE A 198 -4.53 5.22 -5.91
C PHE A 198 -5.08 5.61 -4.53
N SER A 199 -4.23 5.67 -3.51
CA SER A 199 -4.61 6.07 -2.16
C SER A 199 -5.41 5.02 -1.36
N LEU A 200 -5.67 5.32 -0.07
CA LEU A 200 -6.57 4.49 0.73
C LEU A 200 -7.97 4.39 0.10
N LEU A 201 -8.53 5.51 -0.35
CA LEU A 201 -9.89 5.51 -0.87
C LEU A 201 -9.99 4.89 -2.26
N GLY A 202 -9.01 5.08 -3.15
CA GLY A 202 -9.03 4.44 -4.46
C GLY A 202 -8.90 2.93 -4.37
N HIS A 203 -7.88 2.41 -3.66
CA HIS A 203 -7.72 0.97 -3.46
C HIS A 203 -8.89 0.37 -2.64
N GLY A 204 -9.45 1.15 -1.69
CA GLY A 204 -10.66 0.76 -0.97
C GLY A 204 -11.88 0.63 -1.89
N VAL A 205 -12.06 1.56 -2.85
CA VAL A 205 -13.13 1.46 -3.87
C VAL A 205 -12.94 0.22 -4.74
N GLU A 206 -11.70 -0.05 -5.20
CA GLU A 206 -11.41 -1.27 -5.95
C GLU A 206 -11.76 -2.54 -5.16
N MET A 207 -11.39 -2.60 -3.86
CA MET A 207 -11.76 -3.71 -2.98
C MET A 207 -13.27 -3.83 -2.81
N ALA A 208 -13.98 -2.73 -2.59
CA ALA A 208 -15.44 -2.71 -2.43
C ALA A 208 -16.15 -3.20 -3.68
N GLU A 209 -15.76 -2.69 -4.85
CA GLU A 209 -16.34 -3.06 -6.15
C GLU A 209 -16.05 -4.53 -6.50
N ALA A 210 -14.80 -4.98 -6.35
CA ALA A 210 -14.41 -6.36 -6.64
C ALA A 210 -15.10 -7.38 -5.71
N SER A 211 -15.40 -6.99 -4.47
CA SER A 211 -16.09 -7.83 -3.47
C SER A 211 -17.61 -7.69 -3.50
N GLY A 212 -18.16 -6.67 -4.16
CA GLY A 212 -19.59 -6.37 -4.14
C GLY A 212 -20.11 -5.91 -2.78
N VAL A 213 -19.34 -5.13 -2.05
CA VAL A 213 -19.60 -4.68 -0.66
C VAL A 213 -19.49 -3.16 -0.54
N ALA A 214 -19.85 -2.63 0.62
CA ALA A 214 -19.52 -1.26 1.03
C ALA A 214 -18.43 -1.28 2.11
N LEU A 215 -17.62 -0.22 2.18
CA LEU A 215 -16.67 0.00 3.27
C LEU A 215 -17.11 1.21 4.10
N SER A 216 -17.07 1.08 5.43
CA SER A 216 -17.28 2.19 6.36
C SER A 216 -15.98 2.46 7.11
N ILE A 217 -15.45 3.68 6.98
CA ILE A 217 -14.17 4.09 7.54
C ILE A 217 -14.40 5.18 8.58
N SER A 218 -13.89 4.99 9.79
CA SER A 218 -13.87 6.01 10.85
C SER A 218 -12.61 6.87 10.69
N LEU A 219 -12.76 8.12 10.25
CA LEU A 219 -11.61 9.03 10.10
C LEU A 219 -10.80 9.20 11.40
N PRO A 220 -11.41 9.30 12.60
CA PRO A 220 -10.64 9.34 13.85
C PRO A 220 -9.76 8.11 14.13
N ALA A 221 -10.01 6.98 13.46
CA ALA A 221 -9.21 5.77 13.61
C ALA A 221 -8.08 5.65 12.57
N VAL A 222 -8.07 6.51 11.54
CA VAL A 222 -7.05 6.48 10.50
C VAL A 222 -5.76 7.14 10.99
N PRO A 223 -4.60 6.43 10.97
CA PRO A 223 -3.33 7.00 11.36
C PRO A 223 -2.72 7.84 10.24
N PHE A 224 -2.20 9.01 10.58
CA PHE A 224 -1.43 9.87 9.67
C PHE A 224 -0.02 10.11 10.22
N LEU A 225 0.96 10.35 9.33
CA LEU A 225 2.25 10.92 9.76
C LEU A 225 2.02 12.24 10.49
N VAL A 226 2.80 12.49 11.54
CA VAL A 226 2.64 13.70 12.39
C VAL A 226 2.70 14.99 11.59
N GLY A 227 3.52 15.06 10.53
CA GLY A 227 3.64 16.22 9.65
C GLY A 227 2.56 16.34 8.57
N ALA A 228 1.77 15.29 8.32
CA ALA A 228 0.89 15.20 7.14
C ALA A 228 -0.18 16.31 7.11
N SER A 229 -0.86 16.56 8.23
CA SER A 229 -1.89 17.61 8.31
C SER A 229 -1.33 18.99 7.98
N ARG A 230 -0.16 19.33 8.51
CA ARG A 230 0.53 20.60 8.24
C ARG A 230 0.84 20.81 6.77
N TYR A 231 1.21 19.76 6.03
CA TYR A 231 1.44 19.83 4.58
C TYR A 231 0.13 19.85 3.78
N ALA A 232 -0.89 19.15 4.25
CA ALA A 232 -2.23 19.17 3.67
C ALA A 232 -2.89 20.56 3.79
N GLU A 233 -2.83 21.22 4.94
CA GLU A 233 -3.29 22.60 5.16
C GLU A 233 -2.62 23.61 4.21
N ARG A 234 -1.38 23.33 3.81
CA ARG A 234 -0.62 24.13 2.82
C ARG A 234 -0.84 23.67 1.39
N TRP A 235 -1.72 22.70 1.19
CA TRP A 235 -2.11 22.16 -0.11
C TRP A 235 -0.95 21.55 -0.90
N LEU A 236 0.01 20.92 -0.19
CA LEU A 236 1.19 20.29 -0.79
C LEU A 236 0.89 18.85 -1.24
N PHE A 237 -0.16 18.66 -2.00
CA PHE A 237 -0.54 17.36 -2.54
C PHE A 237 0.19 17.05 -3.86
N PRO A 238 0.60 15.80 -4.13
CA PRO A 238 1.05 15.40 -5.46
C PRO A 238 -0.11 15.44 -6.45
N GLY A 239 0.18 15.56 -7.74
CA GLY A 239 -0.83 15.60 -8.80
C GLY A 239 -1.77 14.39 -8.79
N GLY A 240 -1.24 13.21 -8.49
CA GLY A 240 -2.03 11.97 -8.39
C GLY A 240 -3.16 12.04 -7.36
N THR A 241 -3.03 12.85 -6.30
CA THR A 241 -4.10 13.04 -5.30
C THR A 241 -5.35 13.68 -5.92
N ALA A 242 -5.16 14.70 -6.76
CA ALA A 242 -6.28 15.35 -7.47
C ALA A 242 -6.91 14.39 -8.49
N ASP A 243 -6.10 13.61 -9.20
CA ASP A 243 -6.58 12.60 -10.15
C ASP A 243 -7.38 11.51 -9.43
N ASN A 244 -6.92 11.04 -8.27
CA ASN A 244 -7.63 10.08 -7.42
C ASN A 244 -8.98 10.63 -6.97
N ARG A 245 -9.02 11.87 -6.48
CA ARG A 245 -10.28 12.53 -6.08
C ARG A 245 -11.25 12.62 -7.24
N LEU A 246 -10.77 13.00 -8.43
CA LEU A 246 -11.58 13.11 -9.63
C LEU A 246 -12.14 11.76 -10.08
N PHE A 247 -11.32 10.71 -10.05
CA PHE A 247 -11.69 9.39 -10.56
C PHE A 247 -12.55 8.58 -9.59
N PHE A 248 -12.22 8.60 -8.29
CA PHE A 248 -12.88 7.78 -7.28
C PHE A 248 -13.94 8.51 -6.46
N GLY A 249 -13.99 9.85 -6.49
CA GLY A 249 -14.78 10.67 -5.58
C GLY A 249 -16.29 10.40 -5.61
N ASP A 250 -16.86 10.07 -6.75
CA ASP A 250 -18.30 9.76 -6.90
C ASP A 250 -18.73 8.47 -6.16
N ARG A 251 -17.77 7.62 -5.78
CA ARG A 251 -17.97 6.36 -5.04
C ARG A 251 -17.69 6.49 -3.55
N VAL A 252 -17.33 7.70 -3.11
CA VAL A 252 -16.98 7.99 -1.71
C VAL A 252 -17.93 9.06 -1.16
N ARG A 253 -18.57 8.76 -0.05
CA ARG A 253 -19.39 9.70 0.70
C ARG A 253 -18.68 10.08 1.99
N PHE A 254 -18.55 11.37 2.22
CA PHE A 254 -18.00 11.91 3.46
C PHE A 254 -19.12 12.39 4.37
N ASP A 255 -18.99 12.11 5.64
CA ASP A 255 -19.83 12.68 6.69
C ASP A 255 -19.67 14.19 6.79
N GLY A 256 -20.70 14.90 7.19
CA GLY A 256 -20.63 16.35 7.39
C GLY A 256 -19.62 16.71 8.48
N GLY A 257 -18.84 17.78 8.24
CA GLY A 257 -17.83 18.26 9.21
C GLY A 257 -16.42 17.73 9.00
N ILE A 258 -16.17 16.87 8.02
CA ILE A 258 -14.80 16.50 7.61
C ILE A 258 -14.22 17.59 6.71
N ASN A 259 -13.13 18.23 7.16
CA ASN A 259 -12.43 19.28 6.43
C ASN A 259 -11.89 18.77 5.09
N GLU A 260 -11.81 19.65 4.11
CA GLU A 260 -11.39 19.30 2.75
C GLU A 260 -9.95 18.78 2.70
N ASP A 261 -9.05 19.31 3.50
CA ASP A 261 -7.66 18.85 3.63
C ASP A 261 -7.57 17.40 4.09
N TYR A 262 -8.40 16.95 5.05
CA TYR A 262 -8.47 15.55 5.47
C TYR A 262 -9.19 14.66 4.44
N GLN A 263 -10.21 15.17 3.74
CA GLN A 263 -10.78 14.44 2.61
C GLN A 263 -9.69 14.17 1.56
N MET A 264 -8.86 15.17 1.26
CA MET A 264 -7.75 15.05 0.31
C MET A 264 -6.63 14.14 0.83
N LEU A 265 -6.34 14.12 2.14
CA LEU A 265 -5.37 13.19 2.75
C LEU A 265 -5.77 11.72 2.58
N LEU A 266 -7.06 11.42 2.55
CA LEU A 266 -7.55 10.06 2.27
C LEU A 266 -7.43 9.67 0.79
N PHE A 267 -7.34 10.66 -0.12
CA PHE A 267 -7.02 10.47 -1.54
C PHE A 267 -5.54 10.64 -1.85
N ASP A 268 -4.69 10.92 -0.82
CA ASP A 268 -3.26 11.15 -1.02
C ASP A 268 -2.55 9.90 -1.57
N ALA A 269 -1.86 10.07 -2.71
CA ALA A 269 -1.11 8.99 -3.34
C ALA A 269 0.04 8.56 -2.42
N GLN A 270 0.09 7.29 -2.04
CA GLN A 270 1.15 6.76 -1.20
C GLN A 270 2.24 6.09 -2.05
N THR A 271 3.48 6.11 -1.59
CA THR A 271 4.59 5.33 -2.14
C THR A 271 5.04 4.32 -1.09
N SER A 272 5.07 3.04 -1.41
CA SER A 272 5.42 1.96 -0.47
C SER A 272 4.56 2.00 0.81
N GLY A 273 3.25 2.19 0.65
CA GLY A 273 2.30 2.22 1.75
C GLY A 273 2.09 0.88 2.44
N GLY A 274 1.18 0.84 3.40
CA GLY A 274 0.81 -0.37 4.12
C GLY A 274 -0.22 -1.21 3.38
N LEU A 275 -0.58 -2.36 3.96
CA LEU A 275 -1.70 -3.16 3.48
C LEU A 275 -3.01 -2.63 4.08
N LEU A 276 -4.05 -2.63 3.25
CA LEU A 276 -5.45 -2.59 3.66
C LEU A 276 -5.94 -4.03 3.70
N LEU A 277 -6.28 -4.51 4.89
CA LEU A 277 -6.68 -5.89 5.15
C LEU A 277 -8.14 -5.95 5.59
N SER A 278 -8.92 -6.87 5.01
CA SER A 278 -10.26 -7.23 5.48
C SER A 278 -10.14 -8.49 6.35
N VAL A 279 -10.11 -8.29 7.67
CA VAL A 279 -9.87 -9.36 8.65
C VAL A 279 -11.21 -9.89 9.15
N PRO A 280 -11.47 -11.22 9.07
CA PRO A 280 -12.69 -11.80 9.61
C PRO A 280 -12.90 -11.38 11.08
N ARG A 281 -14.11 -10.90 11.44
CA ARG A 281 -14.40 -10.35 12.78
C ARG A 281 -14.03 -11.31 13.92
N GLN A 282 -14.26 -12.60 13.73
CA GLN A 282 -13.89 -13.60 14.73
C GLN A 282 -12.37 -13.75 14.93
N ALA A 283 -11.57 -13.34 13.95
CA ALA A 283 -10.11 -13.38 14.01
C ALA A 283 -9.49 -12.02 14.45
N ALA A 284 -10.27 -10.94 14.46
CA ALA A 284 -9.76 -9.59 14.69
C ALA A 284 -9.04 -9.43 16.04
N GLY A 285 -9.57 -10.03 17.12
CA GLY A 285 -8.94 -9.99 18.43
C GLY A 285 -7.58 -10.69 18.48
N SER A 286 -7.51 -11.93 17.97
CA SER A 286 -6.24 -12.69 17.92
C SER A 286 -5.23 -12.10 16.93
N PHE A 287 -5.70 -11.54 15.81
CA PHE A 287 -4.88 -10.81 14.85
C PHE A 287 -4.16 -9.63 15.54
N GLN A 288 -4.91 -8.85 16.30
CA GLN A 288 -4.38 -7.67 16.99
C GLN A 288 -3.43 -8.03 18.13
N GLU A 289 -3.78 -9.03 18.96
CA GLU A 289 -2.90 -9.55 20.00
C GLU A 289 -1.56 -10.00 19.39
N ARG A 290 -1.61 -10.79 18.32
CA ARG A 290 -0.42 -11.26 17.64
C ARG A 290 0.39 -10.15 16.99
N ALA A 291 -0.25 -9.11 16.44
CA ALA A 291 0.42 -7.92 15.95
C ALA A 291 1.23 -7.23 17.06
N GLY A 292 0.64 -7.05 18.24
CA GLY A 292 1.32 -6.51 19.41
C GLY A 292 2.54 -7.35 19.86
N ASP A 293 2.38 -8.68 19.93
CA ASP A 293 3.45 -9.60 20.31
C ASP A 293 4.65 -9.55 19.35
N THR A 294 4.38 -9.33 18.05
CA THR A 294 5.43 -9.27 17.02
C THR A 294 5.97 -7.87 16.76
N GLY A 295 5.46 -6.87 17.46
CA GLY A 295 5.84 -5.47 17.25
C GLY A 295 5.38 -4.87 15.91
N LEU A 296 4.31 -5.42 15.33
CA LEU A 296 3.71 -4.89 14.12
C LEU A 296 2.64 -3.84 14.48
N ALA A 297 2.80 -2.62 13.98
CA ALA A 297 1.78 -1.60 14.09
C ALA A 297 0.58 -1.94 13.18
N VAL A 298 -0.64 -1.90 13.73
CA VAL A 298 -1.88 -2.11 13.00
C VAL A 298 -2.99 -1.25 13.56
N TRP A 299 -3.84 -0.73 12.69
CA TRP A 299 -4.96 0.15 13.05
C TRP A 299 -6.25 -0.39 12.46
N ALA A 300 -7.20 -0.71 13.31
CA ALA A 300 -8.58 -1.00 12.90
C ALA A 300 -9.24 0.33 12.52
N ILE A 301 -9.44 0.55 11.22
CA ILE A 301 -9.91 1.83 10.69
C ILE A 301 -11.37 1.81 10.24
N GLY A 302 -11.98 0.62 10.15
CA GLY A 302 -13.30 0.51 9.55
C GLY A 302 -13.87 -0.90 9.59
N GLU A 303 -14.98 -1.07 8.92
CA GLU A 303 -15.64 -2.37 8.72
C GLU A 303 -16.22 -2.50 7.32
N VAL A 304 -16.43 -3.73 6.90
CA VAL A 304 -17.09 -4.09 5.65
C VAL A 304 -18.58 -4.28 5.89
N LEU A 305 -19.40 -3.67 5.04
CA LEU A 305 -20.86 -3.69 5.12
C LEU A 305 -21.48 -4.23 3.83
N GLU A 306 -22.76 -4.61 3.91
CA GLU A 306 -23.56 -4.81 2.70
C GLU A 306 -23.78 -3.46 1.99
N GLY A 307 -23.70 -3.45 0.66
CA GLY A 307 -23.90 -2.24 -0.12
C GLY A 307 -22.82 -2.01 -1.18
N GLN A 308 -22.53 -0.78 -1.48
CA GLN A 308 -21.54 -0.36 -2.49
C GLN A 308 -20.85 0.94 -2.08
N GLY A 309 -19.61 1.13 -2.55
CA GLY A 309 -18.84 2.34 -2.33
C GLY A 309 -18.24 2.46 -0.92
N ILE A 310 -17.81 3.65 -0.58
CA ILE A 310 -17.18 3.96 0.72
C ILE A 310 -17.93 5.08 1.41
N GLU A 311 -18.16 4.90 2.72
CA GLU A 311 -18.59 5.97 3.62
C GLU A 311 -17.48 6.30 4.60
N VAL A 312 -17.11 7.57 4.70
CA VAL A 312 -16.13 8.08 5.68
C VAL A 312 -16.87 8.86 6.76
N LEU A 313 -16.78 8.36 7.98
CA LEU A 313 -17.46 8.92 9.15
C LEU A 313 -16.54 9.89 9.89
N SER A 314 -17.13 10.97 10.42
CA SER A 314 -16.48 11.94 11.31
C SER A 314 -16.42 11.48 12.77
N GLY A 315 -17.00 10.34 13.10
CA GLY A 315 -17.08 9.73 14.43
C GLY A 315 -16.67 8.26 14.43
N PRO A 316 -16.78 7.61 15.59
CA PRO A 316 -16.56 6.18 15.71
C PRO A 316 -17.62 5.40 14.92
N LEU A 317 -17.30 4.18 14.53
CA LEU A 317 -18.25 3.24 13.95
C LEU A 317 -19.31 2.85 14.98
N ALA A 318 -20.45 2.33 14.50
CA ALA A 318 -21.49 1.76 15.35
C ALA A 318 -21.01 0.50 16.10
N CYS A 319 -20.00 -0.19 15.58
CA CYS A 319 -19.35 -1.32 16.24
C CYS A 319 -18.09 -0.88 16.98
N ASP A 320 -17.77 -1.56 18.09
CA ASP A 320 -16.49 -1.36 18.77
C ASP A 320 -15.35 -1.89 17.90
N LEU A 321 -14.45 -0.99 17.49
CA LEU A 321 -13.17 -1.37 16.89
C LEU A 321 -12.15 -1.72 17.97
N PRO A 322 -11.29 -2.70 17.72
CA PRO A 322 -10.15 -2.95 18.60
C PRO A 322 -9.25 -1.71 18.70
N GLN A 323 -8.62 -1.51 19.87
CA GLN A 323 -7.71 -0.38 20.07
C GLN A 323 -6.48 -0.52 19.20
N PRO A 324 -5.92 0.56 18.63
CA PRO A 324 -4.77 0.48 17.74
C PRO A 324 -3.52 -0.09 18.45
N ILE A 325 -2.69 -0.78 17.70
CA ILE A 325 -1.35 -1.21 18.11
C ILE A 325 -0.33 -0.29 17.45
N ASP A 326 0.04 0.78 18.13
CA ASP A 326 0.96 1.78 17.58
C ASP A 326 2.44 1.36 17.64
N VAL A 327 2.84 0.48 18.54
CA VAL A 327 4.21 -0.03 18.77
C VAL A 327 5.30 1.04 18.56
N GLY A 328 5.14 2.19 19.23
CA GLY A 328 6.05 3.31 19.10
C GLY A 328 5.97 4.06 17.75
N ALA A 329 4.95 3.82 16.95
CA ALA A 329 4.67 4.59 15.75
C ALA A 329 4.37 6.05 16.12
N ARG A 330 5.03 6.98 15.42
CA ARG A 330 4.78 8.41 15.57
C ARG A 330 3.70 8.81 14.60
N VAL A 331 2.45 8.76 15.05
CA VAL A 331 1.27 9.06 14.23
C VAL A 331 0.41 10.15 14.88
N ALA A 332 -0.39 10.80 14.05
CA ALA A 332 -1.43 11.75 14.44
C ALA A 332 -2.78 11.25 13.96
N TYR A 333 -3.82 11.68 14.63
CA TYR A 333 -5.19 11.35 14.30
C TYR A 333 -6.01 12.62 14.07
N TRP A 334 -7.06 12.51 13.28
CA TRP A 334 -8.03 13.60 13.16
C TRP A 334 -8.79 13.80 14.48
N SER A 335 -8.85 15.04 14.99
CA SER A 335 -9.43 15.37 16.28
C SER A 335 -10.76 16.13 16.20
N GLY A 336 -11.35 16.20 15.00
CA GLY A 336 -12.56 16.99 14.75
C GLY A 336 -12.25 18.33 14.06
N ALA A 337 -13.26 18.90 13.43
CA ALA A 337 -13.18 20.27 12.93
C ALA A 337 -13.14 21.21 14.15
N GLY A 338 -12.02 21.94 14.32
CA GLY A 338 -11.87 23.00 15.33
C GLY A 338 -12.76 24.21 15.03
#